data_f99371e3f36fa0aaa798f441fce20c35
#
_entry.id   f99371e3f36fa0aaa798f441fce20c35
#
_cell.length_a   1.000
_cell.length_b   1.000
_cell.length_c   1.000
_cell.angle_alpha   90.00
_cell.angle_beta   90.00
_cell.angle_gamma   90.00
#
_symmetry.space_group_name_H-M   'P 1'
#
loop_
_entity.id
_entity.type
_entity.pdbx_description
1 polymer ?
#
loop_
_entity_poly.entity_id
_entity_poly.type
_entity_poly.pdbx_seq_one_letter_code
_entity_poly.pdbx_strand_id
1 'polypeptide(L)'
;MEEIRKREKEREYLDKNIFYGLENLNTGFDVACIKYFSEDDFETVLERVKQHGLGIWGIESWQHGEFYELTCCRESNDPTDPTWYYKAFDDIKMMREILDYSATYFIPEH
;
A
#
# COMPACT_ATOMS: atom_id res chain seq x y z
N MET A 1 -15.33 -16.22 -11.24
CA MET A 1 -14.51 -15.99 -12.45
C MET A 1 -14.29 -14.50 -12.71
N GLU A 2 -15.34 -13.69 -12.73
CA GLU A 2 -15.21 -12.25 -12.93
C GLU A 2 -14.40 -11.56 -11.84
N GLU A 3 -14.53 -11.97 -10.57
CA GLU A 3 -13.75 -11.42 -9.47
C GLU A 3 -12.26 -11.71 -9.62
N ILE A 4 -11.89 -12.90 -10.09
CA ILE A 4 -10.49 -13.25 -10.30
C ILE A 4 -9.89 -12.39 -11.41
N ARG A 5 -10.62 -12.19 -12.50
CA ARG A 5 -10.18 -11.32 -13.60
C ARG A 5 -10.05 -9.87 -13.15
N LYS A 6 -10.99 -9.41 -12.33
CA LYS A 6 -10.96 -8.05 -11.79
C LYS A 6 -9.71 -7.85 -10.94
N ARG A 7 -9.40 -8.79 -10.05
CA ARG A 7 -8.22 -8.71 -9.20
C ARG A 7 -6.92 -8.75 -10.01
N GLU A 8 -6.88 -9.58 -11.05
CA GLU A 8 -5.71 -9.65 -11.93
C GLU A 8 -5.50 -8.31 -12.65
N LYS A 9 -6.57 -7.72 -13.17
CA LYS A 9 -6.50 -6.41 -13.82
C LYS A 9 -6.06 -5.32 -12.86
N GLU A 10 -6.54 -5.36 -11.62
CA GLU A 10 -6.14 -4.40 -10.60
C GLU A 10 -4.66 -4.54 -10.26
N ARG A 11 -4.15 -5.77 -10.13
CA ARG A 11 -2.73 -6.01 -9.91
C ARG A 11 -1.88 -5.51 -11.07
N GLU A 12 -2.31 -5.79 -12.30
CA GLU A 12 -1.60 -5.30 -13.49
C GLU A 12 -1.55 -3.78 -13.51
N TYR A 13 -2.67 -3.14 -13.18
CA TYR A 13 -2.74 -1.69 -13.10
C TYR A 13 -1.77 -1.14 -12.06
N LEU A 14 -1.76 -1.74 -10.87
CA LEU A 14 -0.86 -1.32 -9.79
C LEU A 14 0.61 -1.53 -10.17
N ASP A 15 0.94 -2.68 -10.75
CA ASP A 15 2.30 -2.96 -11.17
C ASP A 15 2.79 -1.95 -12.21
N LYS A 16 1.93 -1.60 -13.15
CA LYS A 16 2.28 -0.71 -14.26
C LYS A 16 2.34 0.75 -13.86
N ASN A 17 1.45 1.20 -12.96
CA ASN A 17 1.25 2.62 -12.67
C ASN A 17 1.75 3.05 -11.30
N ILE A 18 1.75 2.14 -10.33
CA ILE A 18 2.05 2.48 -8.93
C ILE A 18 3.40 1.89 -8.49
N PHE A 19 3.69 0.65 -8.84
CA PHE A 19 4.86 -0.06 -8.32
C PHE A 19 6.08 -0.04 -9.25
N TYR A 20 5.93 0.45 -10.48
CA TYR A 20 7.02 0.38 -11.46
C TYR A 20 8.30 1.07 -10.94
N GLY A 21 9.43 0.44 -11.18
CA GLY A 21 10.72 0.98 -10.78
C GLY A 21 11.05 0.85 -9.30
N LEU A 22 10.16 0.26 -8.50
CA LEU A 22 10.36 0.09 -7.06
C LEU A 22 10.72 -1.34 -6.73
N GLU A 23 11.50 -1.53 -5.66
CA GLU A 23 11.92 -2.85 -5.24
C GLU A 23 10.91 -3.49 -4.29
N ASN A 24 10.45 -4.70 -4.63
CA ASN A 24 9.60 -5.48 -3.75
C ASN A 24 10.46 -6.21 -2.71
N LEU A 25 10.28 -5.87 -1.45
CA LEU A 25 11.05 -6.44 -0.34
C LEU A 25 10.47 -7.75 0.19
N ASN A 26 9.35 -8.20 -0.34
CA ASN A 26 8.75 -9.48 0.07
C ASN A 26 9.59 -10.63 -0.48
N THR A 27 10.45 -11.18 0.38
CA THR A 27 11.34 -12.29 0.04
C THR A 27 10.74 -13.65 0.38
N GLY A 28 9.44 -13.69 0.67
CA GLY A 28 8.73 -14.91 1.02
C GLY A 28 8.15 -14.92 2.43
N PHE A 29 8.25 -13.79 3.16
CA PHE A 29 7.71 -13.72 4.52
C PHE A 29 6.19 -13.52 4.54
N ASP A 30 5.59 -13.18 3.42
CA ASP A 30 4.14 -13.05 3.26
C ASP A 30 3.74 -13.57 1.87
N VAL A 31 2.44 -13.60 1.62
CA VAL A 31 1.88 -14.09 0.35
C VAL A 31 2.54 -13.36 -0.84
N ALA A 32 2.94 -14.13 -1.86
CA ALA A 32 3.73 -13.60 -2.96
C ALA A 32 3.09 -12.46 -3.75
N CYS A 33 1.77 -12.37 -3.77
CA CYS A 33 1.08 -11.31 -4.50
C CYS A 33 1.07 -9.97 -3.75
N ILE A 34 1.51 -9.95 -2.49
CA ILE A 34 1.56 -8.72 -1.70
C ILE A 34 2.96 -8.16 -1.77
N LYS A 35 3.08 -6.91 -2.21
CA LYS A 35 4.37 -6.25 -2.37
C LYS A 35 4.67 -5.34 -1.17
N TYR A 36 5.91 -5.38 -0.73
CA TYR A 36 6.39 -4.59 0.39
C TYR A 36 7.49 -3.65 -0.08
N PHE A 37 7.52 -2.45 0.48
CA PHE A 37 8.44 -1.40 0.06
C PHE A 37 9.13 -0.76 1.25
N SER A 38 10.33 -0.21 1.01
CA SER A 38 11.01 0.62 1.98
C SER A 38 10.20 1.89 2.24
N GLU A 39 10.55 2.60 3.31
CA GLU A 39 9.90 3.86 3.64
C GLU A 39 9.94 4.85 2.45
N ASP A 40 11.10 5.02 1.84
CA ASP A 40 11.26 5.94 0.72
C ASP A 40 10.42 5.52 -0.50
N ASP A 41 10.46 4.24 -0.84
CA ASP A 41 9.69 3.72 -1.96
C ASP A 41 8.20 3.77 -1.67
N PHE A 42 7.79 3.52 -0.43
CA PHE A 42 6.38 3.59 -0.07
C PHE A 42 5.85 5.03 -0.15
N GLU A 43 6.67 6.01 0.17
CA GLU A 43 6.30 7.41 -0.03
C GLU A 43 5.99 7.68 -1.50
N THR A 44 6.81 7.13 -2.40
CA THR A 44 6.55 7.21 -3.84
C THR A 44 5.24 6.51 -4.22
N VAL A 45 4.96 5.35 -3.62
CA VAL A 45 3.69 4.65 -3.81
C VAL A 45 2.51 5.56 -3.45
N LEU A 46 2.57 6.21 -2.28
CA LEU A 46 1.49 7.10 -1.84
C LEU A 46 1.29 8.28 -2.80
N GLU A 47 2.38 8.87 -3.29
CA GLU A 47 2.28 9.96 -4.27
C GLU A 47 1.60 9.50 -5.56
N ARG A 48 1.95 8.32 -6.05
CA ARG A 48 1.34 7.77 -7.27
C ARG A 48 -0.12 7.40 -7.06
N VAL A 49 -0.46 6.86 -5.89
CA VAL A 49 -1.85 6.57 -5.51
C VAL A 49 -2.68 7.86 -5.58
N LYS A 50 -2.16 8.94 -5.01
CA LYS A 50 -2.81 10.24 -5.04
C LYS A 50 -2.96 10.76 -6.47
N GLN A 51 -1.90 10.69 -7.27
CA GLN A 51 -1.90 11.19 -8.65
C GLN A 51 -2.91 10.45 -9.52
N HIS A 52 -3.11 9.16 -9.29
CA HIS A 52 -4.03 8.34 -10.07
C HIS A 52 -5.44 8.30 -9.51
N GLY A 53 -5.71 9.04 -8.43
CA GLY A 53 -7.04 9.07 -7.82
C GLY A 53 -7.46 7.78 -7.16
N LEU A 54 -6.50 6.96 -6.77
CA LEU A 54 -6.75 5.69 -6.07
C LEU A 54 -6.91 5.94 -4.58
N GLY A 55 -7.23 4.88 -3.84
CA GLY A 55 -7.35 4.94 -2.40
C GLY A 55 -6.59 3.86 -1.68
N ILE A 56 -6.59 3.95 -0.37
CA ILE A 56 -5.95 2.98 0.51
C ILE A 56 -6.91 2.64 1.64
N TRP A 57 -7.16 1.32 1.82
CA TRP A 57 -7.98 0.83 2.92
C TRP A 57 -7.19 0.61 4.20
N GLY A 58 -5.91 0.26 4.07
CA GLY A 58 -5.07 0.00 5.22
C GLY A 58 -3.61 -0.01 4.84
N ILE A 59 -2.75 0.32 5.82
CA ILE A 59 -1.30 0.27 5.69
C ILE A 59 -0.77 -0.71 6.71
N GLU A 60 -0.02 -1.71 6.25
CA GLU A 60 0.68 -2.66 7.10
C GLU A 60 2.16 -2.33 7.13
N SER A 61 2.76 -2.49 8.29
CA SER A 61 4.21 -2.42 8.43
C SER A 61 4.73 -3.73 9.02
N TRP A 62 5.88 -4.15 8.53
CA TRP A 62 6.55 -5.39 8.96
C TRP A 62 8.01 -5.09 9.26
N GLN A 63 8.57 -5.81 10.21
CA GLN A 63 9.97 -5.67 10.59
C GLN A 63 10.63 -7.05 10.61
N HIS A 64 11.71 -7.21 9.86
CA HIS A 64 12.46 -8.47 9.80
C HIS A 64 11.58 -9.68 9.46
N GLY A 65 10.60 -9.49 8.57
CA GLY A 65 9.69 -10.55 8.17
C GLY A 65 8.57 -10.84 9.16
N GLU A 66 8.44 -10.01 10.21
CA GLU A 66 7.38 -10.15 11.21
C GLU A 66 6.44 -8.95 11.17
N PHE A 67 5.15 -9.23 11.34
CA PHE A 67 4.14 -8.17 11.38
C PHE A 67 4.44 -7.19 12.50
N TYR A 68 4.35 -5.90 12.20
CA TYR A 68 4.60 -4.84 13.17
C TYR A 68 3.32 -4.08 13.53
N GLU A 69 2.67 -3.45 12.56
CA GLU A 69 1.46 -2.65 12.83
C GLU A 69 0.54 -2.59 11.61
N LEU A 70 -0.75 -2.43 11.87
CA LEU A 70 -1.77 -2.21 10.84
C LEU A 70 -2.57 -0.96 11.21
N THR A 71 -2.67 -0.01 10.28
CA THR A 71 -3.53 1.16 10.40
C THR A 71 -4.57 1.12 9.29
N CYS A 72 -5.84 1.06 9.66
CA CYS A 72 -6.94 0.97 8.71
C CYS A 72 -7.63 2.31 8.50
N CYS A 73 -8.18 2.48 7.30
CA CYS A 73 -9.08 3.58 7.00
C CYS A 73 -10.34 3.43 7.86
N ARG A 74 -10.71 4.47 8.58
CA ARG A 74 -11.91 4.45 9.42
C ARG A 74 -13.15 4.67 8.55
N GLU A 75 -14.29 4.17 9.03
CA GLU A 75 -15.57 4.33 8.30
C GLU A 75 -15.91 5.79 7.97
N SER A 76 -15.48 6.71 8.82
CA SER A 76 -15.69 8.15 8.61
C SER A 76 -14.78 8.75 7.55
N ASN A 77 -13.78 8.02 7.10
CA ASN A 77 -12.81 8.50 6.13
C ASN A 77 -13.05 7.88 4.75
N ASP A 78 -12.79 8.68 3.73
CA ASP A 78 -12.78 8.21 2.35
C ASP A 78 -11.41 7.58 2.07
N PRO A 79 -11.33 6.34 1.57
CA PRO A 79 -10.04 5.73 1.26
C PRO A 79 -9.23 6.51 0.22
N THR A 80 -9.90 7.31 -0.62
CA THR A 80 -9.23 8.16 -1.62
C THR A 80 -8.75 9.49 -1.05
N ASP A 81 -9.02 9.78 0.21
CA ASP A 81 -8.57 11.01 0.85
C ASP A 81 -7.10 10.90 1.25
N PRO A 82 -6.19 11.64 0.60
CA PRO A 82 -4.76 11.55 0.93
C PRO A 82 -4.45 11.94 2.38
N THR A 83 -5.29 12.76 2.99
CA THR A 83 -5.05 13.24 4.36
C THR A 83 -4.95 12.08 5.33
N TRP A 84 -5.85 11.09 5.23
CA TRP A 84 -5.84 9.99 6.19
C TRP A 84 -4.60 9.08 6.01
N TYR A 85 -4.27 8.69 4.78
CA TYR A 85 -3.18 7.74 4.61
C TYR A 85 -1.80 8.37 4.74
N TYR A 86 -1.64 9.64 4.39
CA TYR A 86 -0.40 10.34 4.69
C TYR A 86 -0.19 10.52 6.19
N LYS A 87 -1.26 10.84 6.93
CA LYS A 87 -1.19 10.92 8.39
C LYS A 87 -0.83 9.57 9.01
N ALA A 88 -1.47 8.49 8.54
CA ALA A 88 -1.17 7.15 9.04
C ALA A 88 0.30 6.78 8.80
N PHE A 89 0.81 7.06 7.61
CA PHE A 89 2.20 6.80 7.27
C PHE A 89 3.14 7.63 8.15
N ASP A 90 2.86 8.91 8.32
CA ASP A 90 3.67 9.79 9.16
C ASP A 90 3.70 9.31 10.62
N ASP A 91 2.56 8.87 11.15
CA ASP A 91 2.47 8.35 12.51
C ASP A 91 3.34 7.09 12.68
N ILE A 92 3.35 6.20 11.68
CA ILE A 92 4.20 5.01 11.72
C ILE A 92 5.68 5.39 11.66
N LYS A 93 6.03 6.35 10.80
CA LYS A 93 7.42 6.82 10.67
C LYS A 93 7.94 7.43 11.96
N MET A 94 7.07 8.04 12.76
CA MET A 94 7.47 8.65 14.04
C MET A 94 7.98 7.63 15.04
N MET A 95 7.71 6.36 14.86
CA MET A 95 8.25 5.29 15.69
C MET A 95 9.74 5.05 15.46
N ARG A 96 10.30 5.62 14.38
CA ARG A 96 11.73 5.56 14.03
C ARG A 96 12.28 4.15 13.88
N GLU A 97 11.45 3.22 13.45
CA GLU A 97 11.85 1.85 13.15
C GLU A 97 12.08 1.68 11.66
N ILE A 98 12.99 0.78 11.29
CA ILE A 98 13.18 0.41 9.89
C ILE A 98 12.14 -0.64 9.55
N LEU A 99 11.17 -0.27 8.72
CA LEU A 99 10.03 -1.12 8.42
C LEU A 99 9.87 -1.31 6.93
N ASP A 100 9.24 -2.44 6.58
CA ASP A 100 8.76 -2.71 5.23
C ASP A 100 7.27 -2.42 5.21
N TYR A 101 6.79 -1.71 4.18
CA TYR A 101 5.42 -1.20 4.12
C TYR A 101 4.63 -1.85 3.00
N SER A 102 3.39 -2.15 3.29
CA SER A 102 2.41 -2.65 2.32
C SER A 102 1.09 -1.94 2.54
N ALA A 103 0.20 -2.03 1.56
CA ALA A 103 -1.13 -1.44 1.69
C ALA A 103 -2.17 -2.29 0.97
N THR A 104 -3.42 -2.11 1.39
CA THR A 104 -4.58 -2.63 0.65
C THR A 104 -5.13 -1.45 -0.14
N TYR A 105 -5.11 -1.57 -1.46
CA TYR A 105 -5.45 -0.48 -2.36
C TYR A 105 -6.90 -0.52 -2.79
N PHE A 106 -7.47 0.67 -2.98
CA PHE A 106 -8.80 0.83 -3.53
C PHE A 106 -8.68 1.48 -4.90
N ILE A 107 -9.19 0.80 -5.92
CA ILE A 107 -9.20 1.30 -7.29
C ILE A 107 -10.66 1.60 -7.65
N PRO A 108 -11.02 2.90 -7.77
CA PRO A 108 -12.38 3.25 -8.14
C PRO A 108 -12.76 2.68 -9.51
N GLU A 109 -14.00 2.28 -9.66
CA GLU A 109 -14.50 1.80 -10.95
C GLU A 109 -14.69 2.96 -11.91
N HIS A 110 -14.34 2.71 -13.16
CA HIS A 110 -14.49 3.69 -14.23
C HIS A 110 -15.67 3.35 -15.11
#